data_b11e7475985e0266d0de8dc79e6cdc95
#
_entry.id   b11e7475985e0266d0de8dc79e6cdc95
#
_cell.length_a   1.000
_cell.length_b   1.000
_cell.length_c   1.000
_cell.angle_alpha   90.00
_cell.angle_beta   90.00
_cell.angle_gamma   90.00
#
_symmetry.space_group_name_H-M   'P 1'
#
loop_
_entity.id
_entity.type
_entity.pdbx_description
1 polymer ?
#
loop_
_entity_poly.entity_id
_entity_poly.type
_entity_poly.pdbx_seq_one_letter_code
_entity_poly.pdbx_strand_id
1 'polypeptide(L)'
;MQVNVLKKLAGLAIAPVVAGSLLFGSLGVATAEEVQETPLVEVVAEEGVEDAPDDSAEAAAAGYGKPITRAEVIKRAKYWWDKKVPYNQRATYRDINNGKKYRTDCSGFVSMAWKLTSSRTTHTLPAVSRSIGWKSLKPGDIVLSRGHVKLFEKWANADKTVMWIYEQGSTRTDMDHEKVSVKALKNGGYEPRAYKKIK
;
A
#
# COMPACT_ATOMS: atom_id res chain seq x y z
N MET A 1 9.83 -11.53 50.39
CA MET A 1 10.58 -10.29 50.11
C MET A 1 9.76 -9.47 49.12
N GLN A 2 9.11 -8.42 49.66
CA GLN A 2 8.34 -7.44 48.89
C GLN A 2 9.28 -6.33 48.44
N VAL A 3 9.14 -5.84 47.22
CA VAL A 3 9.65 -4.51 46.82
C VAL A 3 8.69 -3.85 45.86
N ASN A 4 7.90 -3.02 46.37
CA ASN A 4 7.51 -1.63 46.09
C ASN A 4 7.33 -1.16 44.62
N VAL A 5 6.04 -0.87 44.40
CA VAL A 5 5.45 0.03 43.40
C VAL A 5 5.88 1.47 43.72
N LEU A 6 6.31 2.20 42.71
CA LEU A 6 6.35 3.66 42.74
C LEU A 6 5.55 4.27 41.58
N LYS A 7 4.36 4.75 41.92
CA LYS A 7 3.54 5.66 41.08
C LYS A 7 4.20 7.04 41.05
N LYS A 8 4.36 7.66 39.91
CA LYS A 8 4.53 9.11 39.77
C LYS A 8 3.39 9.70 38.91
N LEU A 9 2.52 10.36 39.64
CA LEU A 9 1.57 11.38 39.11
C LEU A 9 2.28 12.73 39.10
N ALA A 10 2.04 13.55 38.10
CA ALA A 10 2.07 15.01 38.04
C ALA A 10 2.17 15.43 36.55
N GLY A 11 1.47 16.42 36.08
CA GLY A 11 0.65 17.46 36.60
C GLY A 11 0.06 18.24 35.42
N LEU A 12 -1.16 18.62 35.63
CA LEU A 12 -1.97 19.47 34.76
C LEU A 12 -1.44 20.92 34.81
N ALA A 13 -1.21 21.57 33.69
CA ALA A 13 -1.01 23.02 33.61
C ALA A 13 -2.01 23.64 32.65
N ILE A 14 -2.94 24.39 33.23
CA ILE A 14 -3.90 25.27 32.56
C ILE A 14 -3.27 26.69 32.54
N ALA A 15 -3.29 27.38 31.41
CA ALA A 15 -2.98 28.80 31.32
C ALA A 15 -4.02 29.53 30.44
N PRO A 16 -4.27 30.82 30.71
CA PRO A 16 -5.60 31.42 30.49
C PRO A 16 -5.74 32.20 29.19
N VAL A 17 -7.01 32.38 28.83
CA VAL A 17 -7.58 33.26 27.82
C VAL A 17 -7.33 34.74 28.18
N VAL A 18 -6.87 35.53 27.20
CA VAL A 18 -6.96 37.00 27.26
C VAL A 18 -7.81 37.48 26.08
N ALA A 19 -8.96 38.01 26.42
CA ALA A 19 -9.80 38.76 25.52
C ALA A 19 -9.28 40.21 25.41
N GLY A 20 -9.27 40.75 24.21
CA GLY A 20 -8.97 42.14 23.95
C GLY A 20 -9.80 42.66 22.79
N SER A 21 -10.93 43.30 23.12
CA SER A 21 -11.73 44.11 22.18
C SER A 21 -11.11 45.49 22.04
N LEU A 22 -11.08 46.05 20.84
CA LEU A 22 -11.17 47.49 20.61
C LEU A 22 -11.77 47.80 19.24
N LEU A 23 -12.83 48.60 19.27
CA LEU A 23 -13.58 49.23 18.22
C LEU A 23 -12.84 50.47 17.64
N PHE A 24 -13.17 50.82 16.43
CA PHE A 24 -13.37 52.15 15.75
C PHE A 24 -13.03 51.92 14.27
N GLY A 25 -13.90 52.05 13.28
CA GLY A 25 -14.83 53.13 12.98
C GLY A 25 -14.27 54.00 11.86
N SER A 26 -14.70 53.78 10.57
CA SER A 26 -14.80 54.88 9.62
C SER A 26 -15.57 54.47 8.36
N LEU A 27 -16.57 55.24 8.02
CA LEU A 27 -17.34 55.17 6.78
C LEU A 27 -16.49 55.56 5.57
N GLY A 28 -16.62 54.79 4.50
CA GLY A 28 -16.19 55.14 3.17
C GLY A 28 -17.14 54.55 2.15
N VAL A 29 -18.04 55.37 1.61
CA VAL A 29 -18.90 55.01 0.47
C VAL A 29 -18.05 55.00 -0.78
N ALA A 30 -18.00 53.88 -1.50
CA ALA A 30 -17.50 53.79 -2.87
C ALA A 30 -18.32 52.79 -3.66
N THR A 31 -18.83 53.25 -4.72
CA THR A 31 -19.67 52.74 -5.80
C THR A 31 -19.40 51.28 -6.22
N ALA A 32 -20.54 50.61 -6.46
CA ALA A 32 -20.64 49.29 -7.07
C ALA A 32 -20.02 49.29 -8.48
N GLU A 33 -19.04 48.46 -8.71
CA GLU A 33 -18.63 47.98 -10.02
C GLU A 33 -18.93 46.49 -10.06
N GLU A 34 -19.88 46.15 -10.90
CA GLU A 34 -20.39 44.80 -11.11
C GLU A 34 -19.33 44.00 -11.86
N VAL A 35 -18.49 43.22 -11.11
CA VAL A 35 -17.60 42.25 -11.68
C VAL A 35 -18.38 40.96 -11.90
N GLN A 36 -18.69 40.65 -13.13
CA GLN A 36 -19.20 39.35 -13.55
C GLN A 36 -18.25 38.24 -13.11
N GLU A 37 -18.65 37.50 -12.09
CA GLU A 37 -18.02 36.22 -11.75
C GLU A 37 -18.30 35.21 -12.87
N THR A 38 -17.29 34.96 -13.70
CA THR A 38 -17.24 33.70 -14.49
C THR A 38 -17.01 32.55 -13.53
N PRO A 39 -17.83 31.49 -13.55
CA PRO A 39 -17.56 30.32 -12.71
C PRO A 39 -16.25 29.66 -13.21
N LEU A 40 -15.23 29.70 -12.35
CA LEU A 40 -14.07 28.84 -12.48
C LEU A 40 -14.55 27.40 -12.37
N VAL A 41 -14.66 26.74 -13.51
CA VAL A 41 -14.74 25.29 -13.55
C VAL A 41 -13.40 24.79 -13.03
N GLU A 42 -13.39 24.40 -11.76
CA GLU A 42 -12.28 23.66 -11.16
C GLU A 42 -12.23 22.31 -11.86
N VAL A 43 -11.39 22.23 -12.91
CA VAL A 43 -11.00 20.97 -13.52
C VAL A 43 -10.11 20.29 -12.49
N VAL A 44 -10.72 19.50 -11.61
CA VAL A 44 -10.00 18.47 -10.85
C VAL A 44 -9.43 17.52 -11.89
N ALA A 45 -8.17 17.75 -12.23
CA ALA A 45 -7.37 16.78 -12.93
C ALA A 45 -7.27 15.55 -12.00
N GLU A 46 -8.12 14.55 -12.25
CA GLU A 46 -7.82 13.20 -11.80
C GLU A 46 -6.49 12.84 -12.48
N GLU A 47 -5.39 13.02 -11.75
CA GLU A 47 -4.12 12.41 -12.11
C GLU A 47 -4.34 10.91 -12.03
N GLY A 48 -4.83 10.33 -13.11
CA GLY A 48 -4.79 8.91 -13.35
C GLY A 48 -3.32 8.50 -13.25
N VAL A 49 -2.99 7.71 -12.22
CA VAL A 49 -1.73 6.99 -12.16
C VAL A 49 -1.76 6.02 -13.34
N GLU A 50 -1.28 6.47 -14.50
CA GLU A 50 -1.12 5.63 -15.68
C GLU A 50 -0.20 4.47 -15.30
N ASP A 51 -0.69 3.23 -15.47
CA ASP A 51 0.17 2.04 -15.46
C ASP A 51 1.26 2.30 -16.51
N ALA A 52 2.53 2.28 -16.10
CA ALA A 52 3.66 2.55 -16.98
C ALA A 52 3.52 1.75 -18.29
N PRO A 53 3.87 2.33 -19.46
CA PRO A 53 3.65 1.72 -20.77
C PRO A 53 4.26 0.30 -20.82
N ASP A 54 3.48 -0.61 -21.37
CA ASP A 54 3.84 -2.02 -21.54
C ASP A 54 4.68 -2.18 -22.81
N ASP A 55 5.97 -2.46 -22.68
CA ASP A 55 6.84 -2.93 -23.77
C ASP A 55 6.49 -4.40 -24.08
N SER A 56 5.32 -4.62 -24.65
CA SER A 56 4.60 -5.89 -24.64
C SER A 56 5.33 -7.07 -25.30
N ALA A 57 6.04 -6.84 -26.40
CA ALA A 57 6.70 -7.91 -27.14
C ALA A 57 7.97 -8.41 -26.43
N GLU A 58 8.85 -7.54 -25.98
CA GLU A 58 10.09 -7.89 -25.27
C GLU A 58 9.78 -8.48 -23.89
N ALA A 59 8.81 -7.91 -23.17
CA ALA A 59 8.33 -8.43 -21.90
C ALA A 59 7.75 -9.85 -22.05
N ALA A 60 7.02 -10.14 -23.14
CA ALA A 60 6.49 -11.45 -23.41
C ALA A 60 7.59 -12.49 -23.73
N ALA A 61 8.63 -12.09 -24.48
CA ALA A 61 9.81 -12.95 -24.75
C ALA A 61 10.58 -13.29 -23.48
N ALA A 62 10.72 -12.35 -22.55
CA ALA A 62 11.32 -12.56 -21.23
C ALA A 62 10.43 -13.34 -20.24
N GLY A 63 9.22 -13.75 -20.66
CA GLY A 63 8.28 -14.55 -19.87
C GLY A 63 7.50 -13.77 -18.82
N TYR A 64 7.38 -12.44 -18.97
CA TYR A 64 6.48 -11.63 -18.14
C TYR A 64 5.01 -11.88 -18.53
N GLY A 65 4.13 -11.87 -17.52
CA GLY A 65 2.70 -12.16 -17.72
C GLY A 65 2.38 -13.61 -18.10
N LYS A 66 3.38 -14.53 -18.13
CA LYS A 66 3.21 -15.97 -18.35
C LYS A 66 2.88 -16.68 -17.03
N PRO A 67 2.44 -17.94 -17.07
CA PRO A 67 2.27 -18.75 -15.86
C PRO A 67 3.55 -18.80 -15.02
N ILE A 68 3.40 -18.69 -13.70
CA ILE A 68 4.50 -18.64 -12.73
C ILE A 68 4.26 -19.66 -11.61
N THR A 69 5.32 -20.30 -11.11
CA THR A 69 5.23 -21.23 -9.98
C THR A 69 5.22 -20.47 -8.65
N ARG A 70 4.61 -21.07 -7.63
CA ARG A 70 4.60 -20.52 -6.26
C ARG A 70 6.00 -20.31 -5.69
N ALA A 71 6.88 -21.25 -5.94
CA ALA A 71 8.29 -21.16 -5.52
C ALA A 71 8.99 -19.94 -6.16
N GLU A 72 8.75 -19.69 -7.44
CA GLU A 72 9.30 -18.52 -8.12
C GLU A 72 8.73 -17.22 -7.55
N VAL A 73 7.44 -17.15 -7.26
CA VAL A 73 6.82 -15.96 -6.62
C VAL A 73 7.49 -15.65 -5.28
N ILE A 74 7.68 -16.66 -4.42
CA ILE A 74 8.34 -16.46 -3.13
C ILE A 74 9.82 -16.07 -3.28
N LYS A 75 10.53 -16.69 -4.23
CA LYS A 75 11.92 -16.32 -4.54
C LYS A 75 12.03 -14.84 -4.95
N ARG A 76 11.12 -14.35 -5.78
CA ARG A 76 11.08 -12.97 -6.24
C ARG A 76 10.72 -12.01 -5.10
N ALA A 77 9.75 -12.37 -4.26
CA ALA A 77 9.38 -11.58 -3.07
C ALA A 77 10.56 -11.46 -2.10
N LYS A 78 11.22 -12.60 -1.80
CA LYS A 78 12.40 -12.63 -0.93
C LYS A 78 13.55 -11.78 -1.49
N TYR A 79 13.74 -11.72 -2.80
CA TYR A 79 14.79 -10.89 -3.42
C TYR A 79 14.65 -9.41 -3.05
N TRP A 80 13.44 -8.81 -3.11
CA TRP A 80 13.26 -7.43 -2.71
C TRP A 80 13.44 -7.23 -1.20
N TRP A 81 13.00 -8.20 -0.40
CA TRP A 81 13.22 -8.16 1.05
C TRP A 81 14.71 -8.22 1.40
N ASP A 82 15.49 -9.13 0.80
CA ASP A 82 16.94 -9.24 0.99
C ASP A 82 17.67 -7.95 0.55
N LYS A 83 17.18 -7.29 -0.48
CA LYS A 83 17.70 -6.01 -0.99
C LYS A 83 17.25 -4.80 -0.18
N LYS A 84 16.36 -4.98 0.80
CA LYS A 84 15.78 -3.90 1.61
C LYS A 84 15.27 -2.76 0.73
N VAL A 85 14.53 -3.10 -0.33
CA VAL A 85 14.02 -2.11 -1.29
C VAL A 85 13.17 -1.07 -0.54
N PRO A 86 13.49 0.23 -0.62
CA PRO A 86 12.76 1.25 0.12
C PRO A 86 11.37 1.50 -0.48
N TYR A 87 10.39 1.82 0.38
CA TYR A 87 9.05 2.20 -0.05
C TYR A 87 9.04 3.57 -0.71
N ASN A 88 8.56 3.64 -1.94
CA ASN A 88 8.33 4.91 -2.62
C ASN A 88 7.34 4.73 -3.79
N GLN A 89 6.18 5.40 -3.73
CA GLN A 89 5.15 5.31 -4.77
C GLN A 89 5.57 5.91 -6.12
N ARG A 90 6.61 6.75 -6.15
CA ARG A 90 7.13 7.41 -7.35
C ARG A 90 8.42 6.79 -7.88
N ALA A 91 9.04 5.87 -7.14
CA ALA A 91 10.26 5.20 -7.54
C ALA A 91 9.98 3.81 -8.09
N THR A 92 10.95 3.28 -8.83
CA THR A 92 10.93 1.92 -9.34
C THR A 92 12.21 1.18 -8.98
N TYR A 93 12.12 -0.14 -8.82
CA TYR A 93 13.26 -1.01 -8.58
C TYR A 93 13.19 -2.24 -9.48
N ARG A 94 14.36 -2.78 -9.85
CA ARG A 94 14.48 -3.93 -10.76
C ARG A 94 14.01 -5.22 -10.10
N ASP A 95 13.54 -6.14 -10.93
CA ASP A 95 13.26 -7.50 -10.50
C ASP A 95 14.55 -8.36 -10.37
N ILE A 96 14.39 -9.60 -9.91
CA ILE A 96 15.50 -10.53 -9.66
C ILE A 96 16.34 -10.85 -10.92
N ASN A 97 15.75 -10.72 -12.11
CA ASN A 97 16.44 -11.00 -13.37
C ASN A 97 17.15 -9.75 -13.92
N ASN A 98 17.18 -8.66 -13.17
CA ASN A 98 17.69 -7.35 -13.59
C ASN A 98 16.99 -6.82 -14.86
N GLY A 99 15.79 -7.31 -15.13
CA GLY A 99 14.97 -6.96 -16.27
C GLY A 99 14.04 -5.78 -15.96
N LYS A 100 12.75 -6.08 -15.86
CA LYS A 100 11.70 -5.05 -15.67
C LYS A 100 11.80 -4.36 -14.33
N LYS A 101 11.50 -3.06 -14.31
CA LYS A 101 11.35 -2.26 -13.09
C LYS A 101 9.88 -2.18 -12.68
N TYR A 102 9.62 -2.19 -11.37
CA TYR A 102 8.29 -2.06 -10.80
C TYR A 102 8.29 -0.96 -9.74
N ARG A 103 7.13 -0.30 -9.54
CA ARG A 103 6.98 0.68 -8.46
C ARG A 103 7.30 0.04 -7.12
N THR A 104 7.95 0.80 -6.24
CA THR A 104 8.35 0.31 -4.91
C THR A 104 7.29 0.60 -3.85
N ASP A 105 6.01 0.36 -4.21
CA ASP A 105 4.86 0.36 -3.31
C ASP A 105 4.30 -1.07 -3.12
N CYS A 106 3.28 -1.22 -2.29
CA CYS A 106 2.70 -2.52 -1.95
C CYS A 106 2.21 -3.30 -3.18
N SER A 107 1.54 -2.65 -4.12
CA SER A 107 0.99 -3.27 -5.32
C SER A 107 2.03 -3.48 -6.42
N GLY A 108 3.03 -2.60 -6.52
CA GLY A 108 4.18 -2.77 -7.40
C GLY A 108 5.04 -3.96 -6.96
N PHE A 109 5.25 -4.14 -5.65
CA PHE A 109 5.91 -5.31 -5.08
C PHE A 109 5.21 -6.62 -5.48
N VAL A 110 3.89 -6.70 -5.32
CA VAL A 110 3.10 -7.88 -5.73
C VAL A 110 3.19 -8.09 -7.25
N SER A 111 3.14 -7.02 -8.03
CA SER A 111 3.29 -7.09 -9.49
C SER A 111 4.66 -7.65 -9.90
N MET A 112 5.71 -7.24 -9.22
CA MET A 112 7.07 -7.77 -9.37
C MET A 112 7.14 -9.25 -9.00
N ALA A 113 6.56 -9.63 -7.85
CA ALA A 113 6.57 -11.01 -7.37
C ALA A 113 5.81 -11.95 -8.32
N TRP A 114 4.66 -11.52 -8.83
CA TRP A 114 3.87 -12.27 -9.83
C TRP A 114 4.40 -12.19 -11.25
N LYS A 115 5.51 -11.47 -11.48
CA LYS A 115 6.14 -11.28 -12.80
C LYS A 115 5.15 -10.76 -13.83
N LEU A 116 4.34 -9.77 -13.46
CA LEU A 116 3.39 -9.13 -14.35
C LEU A 116 4.10 -8.30 -15.42
N THR A 117 3.39 -7.94 -16.48
CA THR A 117 3.92 -7.09 -17.56
C THR A 117 4.15 -5.65 -17.09
N SER A 118 3.34 -5.16 -16.13
CA SER A 118 3.43 -3.82 -15.56
C SER A 118 3.10 -3.80 -14.07
N SER A 119 3.39 -2.68 -13.39
CA SER A 119 2.97 -2.44 -12.03
C SER A 119 1.46 -2.19 -11.97
N ARG A 120 0.73 -3.02 -11.25
CA ARG A 120 -0.69 -2.84 -10.95
C ARG A 120 -0.89 -1.99 -9.70
N THR A 121 -2.09 -1.44 -9.54
CA THR A 121 -2.56 -0.82 -8.29
C THR A 121 -3.39 -1.82 -7.49
N THR A 122 -3.71 -1.51 -6.23
CA THR A 122 -4.64 -2.31 -5.42
C THR A 122 -6.02 -2.42 -6.08
N HIS A 123 -6.42 -1.41 -6.87
CA HIS A 123 -7.68 -1.41 -7.62
C HIS A 123 -7.64 -2.26 -8.90
N THR A 124 -6.48 -2.45 -9.51
CA THR A 124 -6.35 -3.21 -10.77
C THR A 124 -5.85 -4.65 -10.57
N LEU A 125 -5.29 -4.99 -9.40
CA LEU A 125 -4.95 -6.38 -9.04
C LEU A 125 -6.14 -7.36 -9.11
N PRO A 126 -7.39 -6.98 -8.76
CA PRO A 126 -8.55 -7.88 -8.92
C PRO A 126 -8.75 -8.39 -10.35
N ALA A 127 -8.41 -7.62 -11.38
CA ALA A 127 -8.55 -8.04 -12.79
C ALA A 127 -7.67 -9.26 -13.15
N VAL A 128 -6.51 -9.41 -12.49
CA VAL A 128 -5.55 -10.51 -12.73
C VAL A 128 -5.57 -11.59 -11.66
N SER A 129 -6.42 -11.46 -10.64
CA SER A 129 -6.55 -12.41 -9.54
C SER A 129 -7.99 -12.91 -9.39
N ARG A 130 -8.18 -13.95 -8.58
CA ARG A 130 -9.51 -14.47 -8.22
C ARG A 130 -9.61 -14.59 -6.70
N SER A 131 -10.80 -14.38 -6.17
CA SER A 131 -11.08 -14.60 -4.72
C SER A 131 -10.93 -16.07 -4.38
N ILE A 132 -10.44 -16.35 -3.17
CA ILE A 132 -10.27 -17.68 -2.61
C ILE A 132 -10.69 -17.67 -1.14
N GLY A 133 -10.86 -18.86 -0.54
CA GLY A 133 -11.11 -18.95 0.91
C GLY A 133 -9.84 -18.69 1.73
N TRP A 134 -10.00 -18.14 2.94
CA TRP A 134 -8.88 -17.87 3.85
C TRP A 134 -7.99 -19.09 4.08
N LYS A 135 -8.61 -20.26 4.39
CA LYS A 135 -7.88 -21.51 4.63
C LYS A 135 -7.26 -22.13 3.38
N SER A 136 -7.62 -21.61 2.19
CA SER A 136 -7.10 -22.04 0.89
C SER A 136 -5.84 -21.28 0.44
N LEU A 137 -5.40 -20.28 1.20
CA LEU A 137 -4.16 -19.53 0.92
C LEU A 137 -2.98 -20.49 0.80
N LYS A 138 -2.21 -20.29 -0.27
CA LYS A 138 -0.96 -21.01 -0.60
C LYS A 138 0.16 -20.01 -0.87
N PRO A 139 1.44 -20.39 -0.75
CA PRO A 139 2.57 -19.49 -1.02
C PRO A 139 2.40 -18.71 -2.33
N GLY A 140 2.59 -17.40 -2.29
CA GLY A 140 2.44 -16.51 -3.43
C GLY A 140 1.03 -15.97 -3.69
N ASP A 141 0.02 -16.42 -2.95
CA ASP A 141 -1.30 -15.75 -2.92
C ASP A 141 -1.19 -14.43 -2.14
N ILE A 142 -2.20 -13.60 -2.21
CA ILE A 142 -2.23 -12.29 -1.54
C ILE A 142 -3.43 -12.14 -0.62
N VAL A 143 -3.32 -11.21 0.32
CA VAL A 143 -4.46 -10.61 1.00
C VAL A 143 -4.53 -9.14 0.58
N LEU A 144 -5.67 -8.74 0.04
CA LEU A 144 -5.88 -7.45 -0.61
C LEU A 144 -6.99 -6.68 0.09
N SER A 145 -6.73 -5.43 0.47
CA SER A 145 -7.73 -4.44 0.86
C SER A 145 -7.80 -3.31 -0.17
N ARG A 146 -8.71 -2.36 0.02
CA ARG A 146 -8.86 -1.23 -0.90
C ARG A 146 -7.57 -0.41 -1.08
N GLY A 147 -6.78 -0.23 -0.01
CA GLY A 147 -5.59 0.63 -0.01
C GLY A 147 -4.26 -0.09 0.16
N HIS A 148 -4.27 -1.41 0.40
CA HIS A 148 -3.03 -2.13 0.68
C HIS A 148 -3.10 -3.60 0.28
N VAL A 149 -1.93 -4.20 0.04
CA VAL A 149 -1.80 -5.62 -0.31
C VAL A 149 -0.57 -6.23 0.35
N LYS A 150 -0.72 -7.48 0.84
CA LYS A 150 0.35 -8.29 1.42
C LYS A 150 0.43 -9.62 0.68
N LEU A 151 1.63 -10.17 0.55
CA LEU A 151 1.88 -11.46 -0.12
C LEU A 151 2.04 -12.55 0.93
N PHE A 152 1.22 -13.60 0.83
CA PHE A 152 1.24 -14.76 1.74
C PHE A 152 2.45 -15.64 1.45
N GLU A 153 3.25 -15.93 2.48
CA GLU A 153 4.34 -16.89 2.40
C GLU A 153 3.89 -18.28 2.85
N LYS A 154 3.49 -18.39 4.11
CA LYS A 154 3.12 -19.67 4.73
C LYS A 154 2.29 -19.46 6.00
N TRP A 155 1.62 -20.50 6.44
CA TRP A 155 0.98 -20.53 7.75
C TRP A 155 2.03 -20.59 8.86
N ALA A 156 1.83 -19.81 9.92
CA ALA A 156 2.67 -19.81 11.11
C ALA A 156 2.19 -20.81 12.16
N ASN A 157 0.94 -21.31 12.04
CA ASN A 157 0.36 -22.31 12.93
C ASN A 157 -0.56 -23.28 12.16
N ALA A 158 -0.78 -24.46 12.75
CA ALA A 158 -1.62 -25.54 12.17
C ALA A 158 -3.08 -25.11 11.99
N ASP A 159 -3.62 -24.29 12.88
CA ASP A 159 -5.02 -23.82 12.86
C ASP A 159 -5.29 -22.81 11.73
N LYS A 160 -4.23 -22.35 11.04
CA LYS A 160 -4.32 -21.37 9.96
C LYS A 160 -4.97 -20.06 10.43
N THR A 161 -4.59 -19.59 11.61
CA THR A 161 -5.06 -18.32 12.19
C THR A 161 -4.01 -17.22 12.18
N VAL A 162 -2.74 -17.59 11.99
CA VAL A 162 -1.60 -16.68 11.87
C VAL A 162 -0.77 -17.09 10.65
N MET A 163 -0.30 -16.12 9.88
CA MET A 163 0.49 -16.34 8.67
C MET A 163 1.74 -15.47 8.64
N TRP A 164 2.76 -15.92 7.93
CA TRP A 164 3.89 -15.11 7.50
C TRP A 164 3.54 -14.42 6.18
N ILE A 165 3.89 -13.14 6.07
CA ILE A 165 3.70 -12.35 4.85
C ILE A 165 4.98 -11.61 4.49
N TYR A 166 5.09 -11.26 3.21
CA TYR A 166 5.96 -10.20 2.73
C TYR A 166 5.10 -9.01 2.32
N GLU A 167 5.55 -7.80 2.59
CA GLU A 167 4.91 -6.59 2.11
C GLU A 167 5.90 -5.46 1.85
N GLN A 168 5.51 -4.54 0.99
CA GLN A 168 6.08 -3.23 0.91
C GLN A 168 5.12 -2.32 1.70
N GLY A 169 5.47 -2.05 2.96
CA GLY A 169 4.53 -1.54 3.95
C GLY A 169 4.27 -0.04 3.83
N SER A 170 5.29 0.77 4.12
CA SER A 170 5.22 2.24 4.14
C SER A 170 6.64 2.81 4.17
N THR A 171 6.79 4.14 4.05
CA THR A 171 8.08 4.83 4.23
C THR A 171 8.74 4.62 5.60
N ARG A 172 8.02 4.03 6.55
CA ARG A 172 8.51 3.75 7.90
C ARG A 172 9.00 2.32 8.07
N THR A 173 8.43 1.39 7.32
CA THR A 173 8.70 -0.05 7.44
C THR A 173 9.40 -0.63 6.22
N ASP A 174 9.36 0.07 5.07
CA ASP A 174 9.91 -0.41 3.78
C ASP A 174 9.46 -1.85 3.47
N MET A 175 10.36 -2.72 2.99
CA MET A 175 10.10 -4.15 2.85
C MET A 175 10.06 -4.82 4.21
N ASP A 176 8.94 -5.49 4.50
CA ASP A 176 8.72 -6.20 5.75
C ASP A 176 8.41 -7.69 5.53
N HIS A 177 8.78 -8.51 6.53
CA HIS A 177 8.49 -9.94 6.61
C HIS A 177 8.07 -10.28 8.02
N GLU A 178 6.77 -10.37 8.26
CA GLU A 178 6.19 -10.45 9.59
C GLU A 178 5.08 -11.49 9.72
N LYS A 179 4.68 -11.74 10.96
CA LYS A 179 3.50 -12.54 11.29
C LYS A 179 2.28 -11.65 11.46
N VAL A 180 1.19 -11.99 10.76
CA VAL A 180 -0.09 -11.30 10.91
C VAL A 180 -1.22 -12.30 11.22
N SER A 181 -2.20 -11.88 12.02
CA SER A 181 -3.35 -12.74 12.31
C SER A 181 -4.45 -12.56 11.26
N VAL A 182 -5.12 -13.66 10.91
CA VAL A 182 -6.30 -13.66 10.02
C VAL A 182 -7.41 -12.75 10.58
N LYS A 183 -7.58 -12.72 11.90
CA LYS A 183 -8.58 -11.85 12.56
C LYS A 183 -8.28 -10.36 12.30
N ALA A 184 -7.02 -9.95 12.47
CA ALA A 184 -6.60 -8.56 12.21
C ALA A 184 -6.81 -8.18 10.74
N LEU A 185 -6.44 -9.06 9.81
CA LEU A 185 -6.64 -8.84 8.37
C LEU A 185 -8.12 -8.71 8.01
N LYS A 186 -8.99 -9.58 8.53
CA LYS A 186 -10.44 -9.49 8.31
C LYS A 186 -11.01 -8.18 8.84
N ASN A 187 -10.61 -7.77 10.04
CA ASN A 187 -11.04 -6.51 10.63
C ASN A 187 -10.52 -5.29 9.83
N GLY A 188 -9.36 -5.42 9.16
CA GLY A 188 -8.80 -4.42 8.25
C GLY A 188 -9.39 -4.46 6.83
N GLY A 189 -10.43 -5.26 6.58
CA GLY A 189 -11.10 -5.34 5.27
C GLY A 189 -10.29 -6.05 4.18
N TYR A 190 -9.34 -6.91 4.56
CA TYR A 190 -8.59 -7.70 3.60
C TYR A 190 -9.37 -8.92 3.13
N GLU A 191 -9.18 -9.29 1.87
CA GLU A 191 -9.72 -10.50 1.23
C GLU A 191 -8.60 -11.32 0.60
N PRO A 192 -8.62 -12.66 0.75
CA PRO A 192 -7.61 -13.53 0.15
C PRO A 192 -7.88 -13.73 -1.35
N ARG A 193 -6.82 -13.63 -2.15
CA ARG A 193 -6.88 -13.77 -3.61
C ARG A 193 -5.68 -14.53 -4.14
N ALA A 194 -5.87 -15.28 -5.23
CA ALA A 194 -4.82 -15.98 -5.96
C ALA A 194 -4.63 -15.38 -7.35
N TYR A 195 -3.38 -15.26 -7.80
CA TYR A 195 -3.10 -14.88 -9.19
C TYR A 195 -3.68 -15.91 -10.16
N LYS A 196 -4.33 -15.45 -11.24
CA LYS A 196 -5.00 -16.35 -12.20
C LYS A 196 -4.04 -17.30 -12.93
N LYS A 197 -2.75 -16.93 -13.04
CA LYS A 197 -1.73 -17.71 -13.75
C LYS A 197 -0.70 -18.37 -12.80
N ILE A 198 -0.97 -18.45 -11.48
CA ILE A 198 -0.10 -19.14 -10.54
C ILE A 198 -0.35 -20.67 -10.60
N LYS A 199 0.77 -21.44 -10.60
CA LYS A 199 0.76 -22.91 -10.66
C LYS A 199 1.11 -23.54 -9.32
#